data_c731a7e886c4bea2879db1e9b6d00eb1
#
_entry.id   c731a7e886c4bea2879db1e9b6d00eb1
#
_cell.length_a   1.000
_cell.length_b   1.000
_cell.length_c   1.000
_cell.angle_alpha   90.00
_cell.angle_beta   90.00
_cell.angle_gamma   90.00
#
_symmetry.space_group_name_H-M   'P 1'
#
loop_
_entity.id
_entity.type
_entity.pdbx_description
1 polymer ?
#
loop_
_entity_poly.entity_id
_entity_poly.type
_entity_poly.pdbx_seq_one_letter_code
_entity_poly.pdbx_strand_id
1 'polypeptide(L)'
;METPPWSRMTDAPDPSASGRRAPPTYDSAIAVTEAQLRRQASSGGIRLGWSIALLACAVQTAAYLTNELVLDTGFHQLNAAVDGTLFAWANTLAIVSVAVLVIAAAVRGLMRPSRAAVLAVGLGLLAVDDATGAHDRMRGFRMSSLPGPPRTAGAVALGAFALLLAIVFVLLWGESGRAPVRAKAMMRAGLVALALAVVTRLVGAVFGRHETYDDVVRAVGVAVEQGLGLGGWILVAAGYALSVRASAPGHSSSPPPHWPAFTATLTENPRPASITAPTLPDGAAKTRWFTR
;
A
#
# COMPACT_ATOMS: atom_id res chain seq x y z
N MET A 1 -17.77 -20.39 73.97
CA MET A 1 -17.51 -21.64 73.21
C MET A 1 -17.36 -21.22 71.75
N GLU A 2 -16.15 -21.07 71.30
CA GLU A 2 -15.84 -20.70 69.88
C GLU A 2 -15.75 -21.95 69.06
N THR A 3 -16.48 -22.00 67.96
CA THR A 3 -16.44 -23.10 67.01
C THR A 3 -15.11 -23.09 66.22
N PRO A 4 -14.41 -24.22 66.06
CA PRO A 4 -13.12 -24.23 65.42
C PRO A 4 -13.17 -23.92 63.92
N PRO A 5 -12.12 -23.28 63.36
CA PRO A 5 -12.13 -22.68 62.01
C PRO A 5 -12.05 -23.67 60.82
N TRP A 6 -12.00 -24.99 61.08
CA TRP A 6 -11.84 -25.97 60.01
C TRP A 6 -13.15 -26.63 59.52
N SER A 7 -14.33 -26.20 60.04
CA SER A 7 -15.64 -26.74 59.58
C SER A 7 -16.16 -26.14 58.26
N ARG A 8 -15.36 -25.36 57.54
CA ARG A 8 -15.71 -24.76 56.22
C ARG A 8 -15.01 -25.42 55.00
N MET A 9 -14.52 -26.62 55.15
CA MET A 9 -13.73 -27.27 54.07
C MET A 9 -14.45 -28.49 53.48
N THR A 10 -15.70 -28.30 53.05
CA THR A 10 -16.44 -29.35 52.32
C THR A 10 -17.28 -28.83 51.14
N ASP A 11 -16.84 -27.74 50.51
CA ASP A 11 -17.30 -27.49 49.15
C ASP A 11 -16.29 -28.08 48.18
N ALA A 12 -16.28 -29.40 48.07
CA ALA A 12 -15.66 -30.07 46.94
C ALA A 12 -16.32 -29.54 45.65
N PRO A 13 -15.56 -29.02 44.68
CA PRO A 13 -16.13 -28.54 43.43
C PRO A 13 -16.92 -29.69 42.76
N ASP A 14 -18.17 -29.45 42.51
CA ASP A 14 -19.11 -30.38 41.88
C ASP A 14 -18.47 -30.88 40.56
N PRO A 15 -18.10 -32.16 40.43
CA PRO A 15 -17.49 -32.72 39.24
C PRO A 15 -18.44 -32.73 38.04
N SER A 16 -19.72 -32.44 38.25
CA SER A 16 -20.72 -32.28 37.18
C SER A 16 -20.62 -30.93 36.48
N ALA A 17 -19.96 -29.93 37.10
CA ALA A 17 -19.73 -28.59 36.51
C ALA A 17 -18.58 -28.55 35.49
N SER A 18 -17.86 -29.66 35.26
CA SER A 18 -17.00 -29.77 34.09
C SER A 18 -17.87 -29.85 32.83
N GLY A 19 -18.42 -28.70 32.43
CA GLY A 19 -19.21 -28.57 31.20
C GLY A 19 -18.44 -29.19 30.05
N ARG A 20 -18.76 -30.43 29.70
CA ARG A 20 -18.25 -31.06 28.47
C ARG A 20 -18.65 -30.13 27.35
N ARG A 21 -17.67 -29.33 26.88
CA ARG A 21 -17.85 -28.56 25.65
C ARG A 21 -18.32 -29.54 24.60
N ALA A 22 -19.49 -29.30 24.08
CA ALA A 22 -19.98 -30.11 22.97
C ALA A 22 -18.88 -30.16 21.89
N PRO A 23 -18.64 -31.34 21.28
CA PRO A 23 -17.64 -31.40 20.21
C PRO A 23 -18.00 -30.37 19.14
N PRO A 24 -17.01 -29.70 18.57
CA PRO A 24 -17.27 -28.68 17.54
C PRO A 24 -18.07 -29.33 16.41
N THR A 25 -19.14 -28.69 16.02
CA THR A 25 -19.93 -29.15 14.86
C THR A 25 -19.06 -29.00 13.61
N TYR A 26 -19.31 -29.81 12.59
CA TYR A 26 -18.56 -29.77 11.31
C TYR A 26 -18.46 -28.36 10.75
N ASP A 27 -19.53 -27.58 10.82
CA ASP A 27 -19.58 -26.20 10.37
C ASP A 27 -18.67 -25.28 11.19
N SER A 28 -18.57 -25.50 12.52
CA SER A 28 -17.66 -24.73 13.37
C SER A 28 -16.20 -25.06 13.09
N ALA A 29 -15.88 -26.30 12.76
CA ALA A 29 -14.52 -26.69 12.39
C ALA A 29 -14.10 -26.06 11.05
N ILE A 30 -14.97 -26.03 10.05
CA ILE A 30 -14.73 -25.36 8.77
C ILE A 30 -14.51 -23.86 8.99
N ALA A 31 -15.37 -23.19 9.74
CA ALA A 31 -15.26 -21.77 10.02
C ALA A 31 -13.93 -21.40 10.73
N VAL A 32 -13.48 -22.24 11.66
CA VAL A 32 -12.18 -22.06 12.33
C VAL A 32 -11.02 -22.22 11.34
N THR A 33 -11.08 -23.24 10.47
CA THR A 33 -10.04 -23.48 9.46
C THR A 33 -9.95 -22.32 8.45
N GLU A 34 -11.09 -21.84 7.94
CA GLU A 34 -11.12 -20.68 7.04
C GLU A 34 -10.57 -19.41 7.72
N ALA A 35 -10.92 -19.16 8.99
CA ALA A 35 -10.42 -18.03 9.73
C ALA A 35 -8.90 -18.12 9.94
N GLN A 36 -8.35 -19.32 10.18
CA GLN A 36 -6.92 -19.56 10.28
C GLN A 36 -6.20 -19.32 8.94
N LEU A 37 -6.73 -19.84 7.83
CA LEU A 37 -6.18 -19.62 6.49
C LEU A 37 -6.18 -18.12 6.12
N ARG A 38 -7.25 -17.40 6.43
CA ARG A 38 -7.33 -15.94 6.23
C ARG A 38 -6.29 -15.20 7.08
N ARG A 39 -6.07 -15.61 8.34
CA ARG A 39 -5.03 -15.04 9.22
C ARG A 39 -3.63 -15.29 8.67
N GLN A 40 -3.34 -16.50 8.18
CA GLN A 40 -2.05 -16.85 7.59
C GLN A 40 -1.78 -16.07 6.29
N ALA A 41 -2.76 -16.00 5.39
CA ALA A 41 -2.66 -15.23 4.15
C ALA A 41 -2.41 -13.73 4.42
N SER A 42 -3.04 -13.15 5.46
CA SER A 42 -2.82 -11.75 5.83
C SER A 42 -1.46 -11.51 6.48
N SER A 43 -0.90 -12.49 7.22
CA SER A 43 0.43 -12.35 7.81
C SER A 43 1.54 -12.41 6.74
N GLY A 44 1.37 -13.24 5.72
CA GLY A 44 2.28 -13.31 4.57
C GLY A 44 2.35 -11.98 3.82
N GLY A 45 1.20 -11.34 3.57
CA GLY A 45 1.15 -10.04 2.90
C GLY A 45 1.85 -8.91 3.68
N ILE A 46 1.76 -8.91 5.01
CA ILE A 46 2.46 -7.94 5.85
C ILE A 46 3.98 -8.13 5.77
N ARG A 47 4.45 -9.37 5.96
CA ARG A 47 5.89 -9.67 5.87
C ARG A 47 6.44 -9.28 4.50
N LEU A 48 5.73 -9.62 3.44
CA LEU A 48 6.11 -9.23 2.07
C LEU A 48 6.21 -7.72 1.91
N GLY A 49 5.22 -6.96 2.37
CA GLY A 49 5.24 -5.50 2.29
C GLY A 49 6.42 -4.87 3.02
N TRP A 50 6.72 -5.33 4.24
CA TRP A 50 7.89 -4.90 4.99
C TRP A 50 9.20 -5.33 4.32
N SER A 51 9.30 -6.56 3.83
CA SER A 51 10.50 -7.05 3.14
C SER A 51 10.79 -6.23 1.88
N ILE A 52 9.77 -5.93 1.09
CA ILE A 52 9.93 -5.09 -0.12
C ILE A 52 10.37 -3.68 0.26
N ALA A 53 9.75 -3.05 1.26
CA ALA A 53 10.11 -1.71 1.69
C ALA A 53 11.56 -1.66 2.22
N LEU A 54 11.94 -2.59 3.09
CA LEU A 54 13.30 -2.65 3.66
C LEU A 54 14.35 -2.96 2.58
N LEU A 55 14.05 -3.88 1.66
CA LEU A 55 14.95 -4.22 0.56
C LEU A 55 15.13 -3.01 -0.37
N ALA A 56 14.05 -2.33 -0.74
CA ALA A 56 14.11 -1.14 -1.59
C ALA A 56 14.93 -0.03 -0.93
N CYS A 57 14.70 0.24 0.37
CA CYS A 57 15.51 1.19 1.13
C CYS A 57 16.99 0.79 1.16
N ALA A 58 17.29 -0.47 1.45
CA ALA A 58 18.67 -0.96 1.57
C ALA A 58 19.39 -0.86 0.22
N VAL A 59 18.75 -1.29 -0.88
CA VAL A 59 19.32 -1.21 -2.23
C VAL A 59 19.55 0.23 -2.64
N GLN A 60 18.59 1.12 -2.43
CA GLN A 60 18.72 2.53 -2.76
C GLN A 60 19.84 3.19 -1.95
N THR A 61 19.85 2.99 -0.63
CA THR A 61 20.88 3.54 0.27
C THR A 61 22.26 3.04 -0.12
N ALA A 62 22.43 1.74 -0.31
CA ALA A 62 23.72 1.14 -0.67
C ALA A 62 24.21 1.66 -2.05
N ALA A 63 23.34 1.69 -3.06
CA ALA A 63 23.69 2.15 -4.38
C ALA A 63 24.07 3.64 -4.39
N TYR A 64 23.31 4.48 -3.69
CA TYR A 64 23.61 5.91 -3.56
C TYR A 64 24.94 6.16 -2.84
N LEU A 65 25.13 5.54 -1.66
CA LEU A 65 26.39 5.72 -0.90
C LEU A 65 27.60 5.19 -1.67
N THR A 66 27.47 4.07 -2.37
CA THR A 66 28.55 3.55 -3.23
C THR A 66 28.87 4.53 -4.35
N ASN A 67 27.83 5.10 -5.00
CA ASN A 67 28.04 6.08 -6.07
C ASN A 67 28.68 7.37 -5.56
N GLU A 68 28.26 7.85 -4.40
CA GLU A 68 28.75 9.12 -3.83
C GLU A 68 30.15 8.99 -3.22
N LEU A 69 30.40 7.93 -2.45
CA LEU A 69 31.61 7.79 -1.63
C LEU A 69 32.72 6.96 -2.30
N VAL A 70 32.38 6.09 -3.25
CA VAL A 70 33.35 5.18 -3.88
C VAL A 70 33.57 5.52 -5.34
N LEU A 71 32.52 5.91 -6.06
CA LEU A 71 32.56 6.16 -7.50
C LEU A 71 32.62 7.65 -7.86
N ASP A 72 32.74 8.52 -6.87
CA ASP A 72 32.83 9.98 -7.03
C ASP A 72 31.75 10.53 -8.00
N THR A 73 30.49 10.15 -7.72
CA THR A 73 29.31 10.48 -8.54
C THR A 73 29.38 10.01 -10.01
N GLY A 74 30.20 9.01 -10.31
CA GLY A 74 30.45 8.52 -11.66
C GLY A 74 29.19 8.01 -12.42
N PHE A 75 28.15 7.59 -11.70
CA PHE A 75 26.89 7.12 -12.28
C PHE A 75 25.72 8.03 -11.95
N HIS A 76 25.39 8.94 -12.86
CA HIS A 76 24.26 9.87 -12.70
C HIS A 76 22.95 9.16 -12.31
N GLN A 77 22.66 7.99 -12.90
CA GLN A 77 21.42 7.23 -12.63
C GLN A 77 21.32 6.71 -11.20
N LEU A 78 22.42 6.60 -10.47
CA LEU A 78 22.47 6.16 -9.08
C LEU A 78 22.52 7.32 -8.09
N ASN A 79 22.44 8.56 -8.58
CA ASN A 79 22.42 9.74 -7.72
C ASN A 79 20.99 10.03 -7.24
N ALA A 80 20.67 9.64 -6.00
CA ALA A 80 19.34 9.82 -5.42
C ALA A 80 19.00 11.30 -5.14
N ALA A 81 19.97 12.19 -5.16
CA ALA A 81 19.76 13.62 -4.94
C ALA A 81 19.34 14.38 -6.21
N VAL A 82 19.32 13.74 -7.37
CA VAL A 82 19.06 14.36 -8.67
C VAL A 82 17.75 13.81 -9.27
N ASP A 83 16.96 14.70 -9.85
CA ASP A 83 15.73 14.33 -10.54
C ASP A 83 16.02 13.54 -11.82
N GLY A 84 15.04 12.69 -12.22
CA GLY A 84 15.14 11.88 -13.45
C GLY A 84 16.08 10.67 -13.34
N THR A 85 16.56 10.35 -12.14
CA THR A 85 17.37 9.16 -11.86
C THR A 85 16.52 7.94 -11.63
N LEU A 86 17.15 6.75 -11.57
CA LEU A 86 16.46 5.49 -11.28
C LEU A 86 15.67 5.55 -9.96
N PHE A 87 16.22 6.20 -8.94
CA PHE A 87 15.58 6.30 -7.63
C PHE A 87 14.42 7.30 -7.62
N ALA A 88 14.51 8.41 -8.33
CA ALA A 88 13.39 9.32 -8.54
C ALA A 88 12.23 8.60 -9.22
N TRP A 89 12.51 7.81 -10.28
CA TRP A 89 11.48 7.00 -10.92
C TRP A 89 10.89 5.93 -10.01
N ALA A 90 11.68 5.27 -9.17
CA ALA A 90 11.18 4.28 -8.21
C ALA A 90 10.24 4.93 -7.19
N ASN A 91 10.58 6.12 -6.69
CA ASN A 91 9.74 6.88 -5.77
C ASN A 91 8.44 7.34 -6.44
N THR A 92 8.53 7.90 -7.65
CA THR A 92 7.36 8.26 -8.48
C THR A 92 6.42 7.07 -8.69
N LEU A 93 6.95 5.89 -9.04
CA LEU A 93 6.15 4.66 -9.20
C LEU A 93 5.48 4.23 -7.90
N ALA A 94 6.16 4.38 -6.77
CA ALA A 94 5.57 4.09 -5.47
C ALA A 94 4.40 5.03 -5.15
N ILE A 95 4.53 6.34 -5.42
CA ILE A 95 3.45 7.34 -5.25
C ILE A 95 2.27 7.02 -6.18
N VAL A 96 2.53 6.73 -7.46
CA VAL A 96 1.49 6.35 -8.44
C VAL A 96 0.76 5.08 -7.99
N SER A 97 1.49 4.10 -7.45
CA SER A 97 0.90 2.88 -6.91
C SER A 97 -0.09 3.18 -5.77
N VAL A 98 0.23 4.12 -4.88
CA VAL A 98 -0.71 4.58 -3.84
C VAL A 98 -1.94 5.22 -4.48
N ALA A 99 -1.78 6.08 -5.50
CA ALA A 99 -2.90 6.73 -6.18
C ALA A 99 -3.86 5.70 -6.82
N VAL A 100 -3.31 4.70 -7.52
CA VAL A 100 -4.08 3.60 -8.12
C VAL A 100 -4.84 2.81 -7.06
N LEU A 101 -4.19 2.49 -5.93
CA LEU A 101 -4.81 1.75 -4.83
C LEU A 101 -5.88 2.56 -4.11
N VAL A 102 -5.72 3.87 -4.00
CA VAL A 102 -6.75 4.80 -3.48
C VAL A 102 -8.00 4.76 -4.39
N ILE A 103 -7.81 4.81 -5.71
CA ILE A 103 -8.92 4.68 -6.67
C ILE A 103 -9.58 3.31 -6.54
N ALA A 104 -8.80 2.23 -6.46
CA ALA A 104 -9.32 0.89 -6.27
C ALA A 104 -10.11 0.73 -4.96
N ALA A 105 -9.66 1.38 -3.88
CA ALA A 105 -10.38 1.43 -2.61
C ALA A 105 -11.73 2.17 -2.74
N ALA A 106 -11.79 3.25 -3.49
CA ALA A 106 -13.03 3.97 -3.76
C ALA A 106 -14.01 3.14 -4.59
N VAL A 107 -13.55 2.49 -5.66
CA VAL A 107 -14.37 1.60 -6.50
C VAL A 107 -14.96 0.45 -5.67
N ARG A 108 -14.25 -0.01 -4.64
CA ARG A 108 -14.75 -1.03 -3.71
C ARG A 108 -15.59 -0.48 -2.54
N GLY A 109 -15.90 0.80 -2.54
CA GLY A 109 -16.71 1.43 -1.51
C GLY A 109 -16.03 1.59 -0.14
N LEU A 110 -14.70 1.39 -0.06
CA LEU A 110 -13.92 1.55 1.17
C LEU A 110 -13.69 3.01 1.53
N MET A 111 -13.82 3.90 0.55
CA MET A 111 -13.56 5.32 0.68
C MET A 111 -14.61 6.12 -0.10
N ARG A 112 -14.93 7.32 0.36
CA ARG A 112 -15.81 8.24 -0.37
C ARG A 112 -15.15 8.68 -1.68
N PRO A 113 -15.87 8.65 -2.82
CA PRO A 113 -15.31 8.99 -4.13
C PRO A 113 -14.66 10.37 -4.18
N SER A 114 -15.27 11.38 -3.51
CA SER A 114 -14.71 12.73 -3.46
C SER A 114 -13.34 12.79 -2.77
N ARG A 115 -13.15 12.06 -1.67
CA ARG A 115 -11.85 11.99 -1.00
C ARG A 115 -10.82 11.25 -1.82
N ALA A 116 -11.24 10.16 -2.47
CA ALA A 116 -10.35 9.42 -3.38
C ALA A 116 -9.89 10.28 -4.55
N ALA A 117 -10.81 11.10 -5.12
CA ALA A 117 -10.46 12.03 -6.19
C ALA A 117 -9.41 13.06 -5.73
N VAL A 118 -9.64 13.70 -4.57
CA VAL A 118 -8.67 14.66 -4.00
C VAL A 118 -7.32 14.01 -3.74
N LEU A 119 -7.31 12.80 -3.14
CA LEU A 119 -6.07 12.07 -2.90
C LEU A 119 -5.37 11.65 -4.19
N ALA A 120 -6.11 11.13 -5.17
CA ALA A 120 -5.53 10.69 -6.45
C ALA A 120 -4.93 11.87 -7.21
N VAL A 121 -5.61 13.02 -7.25
CA VAL A 121 -5.08 14.25 -7.85
C VAL A 121 -3.86 14.75 -7.09
N GLY A 122 -3.93 14.83 -5.77
CA GLY A 122 -2.80 15.26 -4.93
C GLY A 122 -1.56 14.36 -5.09
N LEU A 123 -1.76 13.03 -5.06
CA LEU A 123 -0.69 12.06 -5.30
C LEU A 123 -0.16 12.15 -6.74
N GLY A 124 -1.04 12.36 -7.73
CA GLY A 124 -0.63 12.58 -9.12
C GLY A 124 0.25 13.82 -9.28
N LEU A 125 -0.10 14.92 -8.63
CA LEU A 125 0.72 16.14 -8.62
C LEU A 125 2.07 15.92 -7.93
N LEU A 126 2.10 15.21 -6.80
CA LEU A 126 3.34 14.83 -6.12
C LEU A 126 4.22 13.93 -7.00
N ALA A 127 3.62 12.96 -7.71
CA ALA A 127 4.34 12.08 -8.62
C ALA A 127 4.95 12.85 -9.82
N VAL A 128 4.20 13.81 -10.38
CA VAL A 128 4.71 14.69 -11.45
C VAL A 128 5.84 15.56 -10.94
N ASP A 129 5.69 16.13 -9.74
CA ASP A 129 6.74 16.94 -9.13
C ASP A 129 8.02 16.14 -8.87
N ASP A 130 7.89 14.94 -8.31
CA ASP A 130 9.00 14.03 -8.04
C ASP A 130 9.71 13.58 -9.35
N ALA A 131 8.94 13.30 -10.41
CA ALA A 131 9.50 12.91 -11.71
C ALA A 131 10.21 14.06 -12.44
N THR A 132 9.76 15.29 -12.22
CA THR A 132 10.22 16.46 -13.00
C THR A 132 11.06 17.45 -12.20
N GLY A 133 11.14 17.34 -10.88
CA GLY A 133 11.77 18.35 -10.01
C GLY A 133 11.14 19.73 -10.15
N ALA A 134 9.83 19.79 -10.38
CA ALA A 134 9.13 21.03 -10.68
C ALA A 134 9.31 22.08 -9.58
N HIS A 135 9.25 21.66 -8.30
CA HIS A 135 9.43 22.55 -7.16
C HIS A 135 10.84 23.16 -7.09
N ASP A 136 11.88 22.42 -7.48
CA ASP A 136 13.24 22.92 -7.50
C ASP A 136 13.49 23.88 -8.68
N ARG A 137 12.87 23.60 -9.83
CA ARG A 137 12.87 24.51 -10.99
C ARG A 137 12.12 25.79 -10.70
N MET A 138 11.00 25.74 -9.96
CA MET A 138 10.25 26.92 -9.56
C MET A 138 11.03 27.83 -8.61
N ARG A 139 11.97 27.31 -7.81
CA ARG A 139 12.87 28.13 -7.00
C ARG A 139 13.76 29.04 -7.83
N GLY A 140 14.16 28.59 -9.03
CA GLY A 140 14.95 29.36 -9.99
C GLY A 140 14.12 30.26 -10.92
N PHE A 141 12.79 30.09 -10.94
CA PHE A 141 11.92 30.78 -11.87
C PHE A 141 11.71 32.23 -11.42
N ARG A 142 12.30 33.17 -12.15
CA ARG A 142 12.04 34.58 -11.99
C ARG A 142 10.72 34.89 -12.69
N MET A 143 9.62 34.93 -11.94
CA MET A 143 8.37 35.51 -12.47
C MET A 143 8.57 37.00 -12.69
N SER A 144 8.96 37.38 -13.90
CA SER A 144 9.11 38.76 -14.34
C SER A 144 7.78 39.55 -14.32
N SER A 145 6.65 38.84 -14.16
CA SER A 145 5.29 39.44 -14.19
C SER A 145 4.69 39.71 -12.81
N LEU A 146 5.30 39.26 -11.71
CA LEU A 146 4.80 39.58 -10.38
C LEU A 146 5.57 40.74 -9.78
N PRO A 147 4.88 41.80 -9.30
CA PRO A 147 5.52 42.89 -8.58
C PRO A 147 6.01 42.37 -7.24
N GLY A 148 7.31 42.24 -7.08
CA GLY A 148 7.96 41.80 -5.83
C GLY A 148 9.36 41.27 -6.04
N PRO A 149 10.19 41.18 -4.99
CA PRO A 149 11.51 40.63 -5.10
C PRO A 149 11.44 39.14 -5.52
N PRO A 150 12.38 38.64 -6.35
CA PRO A 150 12.37 37.28 -6.93
C PRO A 150 12.32 36.16 -5.90
N ARG A 151 12.59 36.45 -4.63
CA ARG A 151 12.49 35.51 -3.50
C ARG A 151 11.06 35.14 -3.11
N THR A 152 10.06 36.01 -3.42
CA THR A 152 8.66 35.79 -3.04
C THR A 152 7.98 34.71 -3.88
N ALA A 153 8.26 34.64 -5.18
CA ALA A 153 7.68 33.63 -6.06
C ALA A 153 8.11 32.21 -5.68
N GLY A 154 9.39 32.02 -5.39
CA GLY A 154 9.91 30.74 -4.91
C GLY A 154 9.34 30.32 -3.54
N ALA A 155 9.15 31.28 -2.64
CA ALA A 155 8.54 31.03 -1.33
C ALA A 155 7.06 30.63 -1.46
N VAL A 156 6.30 31.28 -2.37
CA VAL A 156 4.89 30.93 -2.65
C VAL A 156 4.79 29.52 -3.24
N ALA A 157 5.64 29.19 -4.22
CA ALA A 157 5.65 27.85 -4.83
C ALA A 157 5.98 26.75 -3.80
N LEU A 158 6.99 26.99 -2.96
CA LEU A 158 7.35 26.07 -1.88
C LEU A 158 6.24 25.93 -0.84
N GLY A 159 5.58 27.03 -0.49
CA GLY A 159 4.43 27.04 0.41
C GLY A 159 3.25 26.25 -0.15
N ALA A 160 2.93 26.41 -1.44
CA ALA A 160 1.89 25.66 -2.11
C ALA A 160 2.19 24.16 -2.15
N PHE A 161 3.43 23.79 -2.44
CA PHE A 161 3.87 22.39 -2.41
C PHE A 161 3.80 21.80 -1.00
N ALA A 162 4.27 22.52 0.00
CA ALA A 162 4.19 22.08 1.40
C ALA A 162 2.74 21.90 1.86
N LEU A 163 1.83 22.80 1.43
CA LEU A 163 0.41 22.70 1.71
C LEU A 163 -0.20 21.48 1.04
N LEU A 164 0.12 21.22 -0.24
CA LEU A 164 -0.32 20.03 -0.97
C LEU A 164 0.13 18.75 -0.24
N LEU A 165 1.40 18.67 0.13
CA LEU A 165 1.94 17.54 0.88
C LEU A 165 1.23 17.35 2.22
N ALA A 166 0.98 18.43 2.96
CA ALA A 166 0.26 18.39 4.23
C ALA A 166 -1.18 17.90 4.05
N ILE A 167 -1.89 18.37 3.03
CA ILE A 167 -3.26 17.91 2.73
C ILE A 167 -3.27 16.42 2.42
N VAL A 168 -2.39 15.96 1.53
CA VAL A 168 -2.29 14.53 1.19
C VAL A 168 -1.98 13.70 2.43
N PHE A 169 -1.02 14.15 3.25
CA PHE A 169 -0.64 13.46 4.47
C PHE A 169 -1.81 13.34 5.47
N VAL A 170 -2.51 14.45 5.76
CA VAL A 170 -3.65 14.48 6.69
C VAL A 170 -4.78 13.57 6.19
N LEU A 171 -5.07 13.60 4.88
CA LEU A 171 -6.09 12.73 4.31
C LEU A 171 -5.71 11.24 4.40
N LEU A 172 -4.47 10.89 4.04
CA LEU A 172 -3.96 9.52 4.18
C LEU A 172 -3.97 9.05 5.63
N TRP A 173 -3.58 9.92 6.56
CA TRP A 173 -3.63 9.62 8.00
C TRP A 173 -5.06 9.37 8.48
N GLY A 174 -6.01 10.21 8.08
CA GLY A 174 -7.42 10.04 8.38
C GLY A 174 -8.01 8.74 7.83
N GLU A 175 -7.69 8.41 6.57
CA GLU A 175 -8.15 7.16 5.95
C GLU A 175 -7.49 5.92 6.57
N SER A 176 -6.23 6.01 7.01
CA SER A 176 -5.59 4.92 7.74
C SER A 176 -6.36 4.50 8.99
N GLY A 177 -7.09 5.44 9.63
CA GLY A 177 -7.90 5.17 10.79
C GLY A 177 -9.03 4.16 10.54
N ARG A 178 -9.54 4.09 9.31
CA ARG A 178 -10.64 3.21 8.88
C ARG A 178 -10.17 1.85 8.38
N ALA A 179 -8.87 1.71 8.12
CA ALA A 179 -8.29 0.48 7.61
C ALA A 179 -8.29 -0.64 8.68
N PRO A 180 -8.32 -1.92 8.26
CA PRO A 180 -8.09 -3.06 9.16
C PRO A 180 -6.80 -2.89 9.96
N VAL A 181 -6.77 -3.37 11.21
CA VAL A 181 -5.67 -3.11 12.17
C VAL A 181 -4.27 -3.30 11.57
N ARG A 182 -4.07 -4.36 10.80
CA ARG A 182 -2.77 -4.67 10.18
C ARG A 182 -2.42 -3.72 9.03
N ALA A 183 -3.38 -3.41 8.17
CA ALA A 183 -3.21 -2.44 7.10
C ALA A 183 -2.97 -1.03 7.66
N LYS A 184 -3.72 -0.66 8.71
CA LYS A 184 -3.54 0.58 9.46
C LYS A 184 -2.12 0.72 10.01
N ALA A 185 -1.57 -0.34 10.62
CA ALA A 185 -0.21 -0.31 11.15
C ALA A 185 0.82 -0.03 10.06
N MET A 186 0.70 -0.68 8.89
CA MET A 186 1.59 -0.46 7.75
C MET A 186 1.45 0.95 7.17
N MET A 187 0.21 1.42 6.94
CA MET A 187 -0.03 2.78 6.44
C MET A 187 0.56 3.83 7.39
N ARG A 188 0.35 3.69 8.69
CA ARG A 188 0.90 4.61 9.69
C ARG A 188 2.41 4.57 9.77
N ALA A 189 3.02 3.38 9.73
CA ALA A 189 4.47 3.25 9.68
C ALA A 189 5.04 3.93 8.43
N GLY A 190 4.40 3.75 7.26
CA GLY A 190 4.78 4.44 6.04
C GLY A 190 4.66 5.96 6.16
N LEU A 191 3.56 6.47 6.71
CA LEU A 191 3.37 7.90 6.93
C LEU A 191 4.38 8.48 7.93
N VAL A 192 4.72 7.76 8.99
CA VAL A 192 5.78 8.16 9.92
C VAL A 192 7.13 8.22 9.22
N ALA A 193 7.46 7.23 8.37
CA ALA A 193 8.69 7.24 7.58
C ALA A 193 8.75 8.46 6.64
N LEU A 194 7.65 8.78 5.95
CA LEU A 194 7.55 9.99 5.11
C LEU A 194 7.72 11.28 5.92
N ALA A 195 7.12 11.37 7.10
CA ALA A 195 7.31 12.53 7.98
C ALA A 195 8.77 12.67 8.41
N LEU A 196 9.43 11.56 8.76
CA LEU A 196 10.86 11.55 9.09
C LEU A 196 11.72 11.95 7.90
N ALA A 197 11.40 11.51 6.68
CA ALA A 197 12.09 11.95 5.46
C ALA A 197 12.03 13.49 5.30
N VAL A 198 10.85 14.08 5.48
CA VAL A 198 10.68 15.54 5.43
C VAL A 198 11.48 16.24 6.53
N VAL A 199 11.46 15.71 7.76
CA VAL A 199 12.26 16.26 8.87
C VAL A 199 13.76 16.20 8.55
N THR A 200 14.26 15.06 8.04
CA THR A 200 15.67 14.90 7.66
C THR A 200 16.06 15.91 6.59
N ARG A 201 15.21 16.13 5.58
CA ARG A 201 15.43 17.16 4.54
C ARG A 201 15.47 18.57 5.13
N LEU A 202 14.56 18.92 6.05
CA LEU A 202 14.55 20.23 6.70
C LEU A 202 15.80 20.44 7.55
N VAL A 203 16.20 19.43 8.33
CA VAL A 203 17.43 19.46 9.12
C VAL A 203 18.64 19.67 8.20
N GLY A 204 18.75 18.89 7.12
CA GLY A 204 19.81 19.05 6.12
C GLY A 204 19.83 20.46 5.50
N ALA A 205 18.67 21.03 5.19
CA ALA A 205 18.56 22.38 4.64
C ALA A 205 18.97 23.50 5.62
N VAL A 206 18.78 23.30 6.92
CA VAL A 206 19.16 24.27 7.97
C VAL A 206 20.64 24.16 8.30
N PHE A 207 21.12 22.95 8.54
CA PHE A 207 22.49 22.70 9.00
C PHE A 207 23.50 22.58 7.86
N GLY A 208 23.10 22.10 6.68
CA GLY A 208 23.97 21.92 5.51
C GLY A 208 24.48 23.25 4.87
N ARG A 209 24.05 24.41 5.39
CA ARG A 209 24.57 25.73 4.98
C ARG A 209 25.89 26.09 5.64
N HIS A 210 26.32 25.33 6.64
CA HIS A 210 27.63 25.54 7.26
C HIS A 210 28.69 24.77 6.46
N GLU A 211 29.69 25.48 5.96
CA GLU A 211 30.80 24.97 5.14
C GLU A 211 31.65 23.86 5.80
N THR A 212 31.37 23.54 7.05
CA THR A 212 32.07 22.53 7.87
C THR A 212 31.42 21.14 7.86
N TYR A 213 30.34 20.96 7.09
CA TYR A 213 29.72 19.63 7.05
C TYR A 213 30.53 18.68 6.18
N ASP A 214 31.00 17.59 6.77
CA ASP A 214 31.68 16.50 6.11
C ASP A 214 30.76 15.92 5.01
N ASP A 215 31.30 15.72 3.81
CA ASP A 215 30.58 15.18 2.65
C ASP A 215 29.94 13.85 2.97
N VAL A 216 30.54 13.05 3.85
CA VAL A 216 29.98 11.79 4.33
C VAL A 216 28.67 12.01 5.10
N VAL A 217 28.61 12.99 6.00
CA VAL A 217 27.39 13.28 6.79
C VAL A 217 26.27 13.74 5.87
N ARG A 218 26.59 14.57 4.87
CA ARG A 218 25.64 15.00 3.85
C ARG A 218 25.12 13.83 3.02
N ALA A 219 26.00 12.95 2.53
CA ALA A 219 25.63 11.78 1.76
C ALA A 219 24.73 10.82 2.56
N VAL A 220 25.07 10.57 3.84
CA VAL A 220 24.24 9.74 4.73
C VAL A 220 22.87 10.39 4.96
N GLY A 221 22.82 11.72 5.17
CA GLY A 221 21.56 12.45 5.33
C GLY A 221 20.61 12.27 4.15
N VAL A 222 21.14 12.46 2.92
CA VAL A 222 20.39 12.27 1.67
C VAL A 222 19.96 10.80 1.52
N ALA A 223 20.85 9.85 1.80
CA ALA A 223 20.53 8.42 1.71
C ALA A 223 19.37 8.04 2.64
N VAL A 224 19.38 8.53 3.88
CA VAL A 224 18.32 8.32 4.87
C VAL A 224 17.00 8.97 4.42
N GLU A 225 17.04 10.23 3.98
CA GLU A 225 15.87 10.95 3.47
C GLU A 225 15.19 10.18 2.34
N GLN A 226 15.97 9.84 1.33
CA GLN A 226 15.45 9.17 0.14
C GLN A 226 14.98 7.74 0.43
N GLY A 227 15.71 6.99 1.26
CA GLY A 227 15.32 5.66 1.70
C GLY A 227 14.01 5.66 2.49
N LEU A 228 13.84 6.58 3.44
CA LEU A 228 12.61 6.76 4.19
C LEU A 228 11.44 7.18 3.29
N GLY A 229 11.70 8.03 2.28
CA GLY A 229 10.70 8.44 1.29
C GLY A 229 10.16 7.25 0.51
N LEU A 230 11.03 6.49 -0.16
CA LEU A 230 10.65 5.32 -0.94
C LEU A 230 9.99 4.24 -0.08
N GLY A 231 10.61 3.87 1.03
CA GLY A 231 10.07 2.86 1.94
C GLY A 231 8.73 3.26 2.53
N GLY A 232 8.56 4.54 2.84
CA GLY A 232 7.31 5.12 3.33
C GLY A 232 6.18 4.94 2.32
N TRP A 233 6.38 5.31 1.05
CA TRP A 233 5.39 5.14 0.00
C TRP A 233 5.06 3.67 -0.27
N ILE A 234 6.05 2.78 -0.27
CA ILE A 234 5.84 1.32 -0.42
C ILE A 234 4.98 0.78 0.72
N LEU A 235 5.22 1.17 1.97
CA LEU A 235 4.42 0.74 3.13
C LEU A 235 2.99 1.26 3.06
N VAL A 236 2.77 2.50 2.62
CA VAL A 236 1.42 3.06 2.41
C VAL A 236 0.71 2.27 1.32
N ALA A 237 1.36 2.00 0.18
CA ALA A 237 0.81 1.19 -0.91
C ALA A 237 0.44 -0.22 -0.43
N ALA A 238 1.35 -0.90 0.28
CA ALA A 238 1.09 -2.23 0.82
C ALA A 238 -0.09 -2.25 1.81
N GLY A 239 -0.23 -1.23 2.64
CA GLY A 239 -1.39 -1.07 3.53
C GLY A 239 -2.70 -0.92 2.77
N TYR A 240 -2.74 -0.09 1.71
CA TYR A 240 -3.93 0.02 0.85
C TYR A 240 -4.22 -1.29 0.11
N ALA A 241 -3.20 -1.98 -0.42
CA ALA A 241 -3.37 -3.27 -1.09
C ALA A 241 -3.97 -4.32 -0.15
N LEU A 242 -3.53 -4.36 1.11
CA LEU A 242 -4.12 -5.23 2.14
C LEU A 242 -5.58 -4.86 2.44
N SER A 243 -5.91 -3.56 2.50
CA SER A 243 -7.29 -3.10 2.74
C SER A 243 -8.21 -3.50 1.58
N VAL A 244 -7.77 -3.26 0.35
CA VAL A 244 -8.51 -3.61 -0.88
C VAL A 244 -8.70 -5.12 -0.99
N ARG A 245 -7.68 -5.92 -0.66
CA ARG A 245 -7.76 -7.38 -0.66
C ARG A 245 -8.70 -7.92 0.42
N ALA A 246 -8.68 -7.34 1.62
CA ALA A 246 -9.54 -7.74 2.72
C ALA A 246 -11.03 -7.51 2.44
N SER A 247 -11.35 -6.55 1.57
CA SER A 247 -12.71 -6.18 1.18
C SER A 247 -13.16 -6.86 -0.11
N ALA A 248 -12.28 -7.62 -0.78
CA ALA A 248 -12.74 -8.48 -1.85
C ALA A 248 -13.84 -9.38 -1.26
N PRO A 249 -15.05 -9.42 -1.87
CA PRO A 249 -16.06 -10.37 -1.47
C PRO A 249 -15.36 -11.72 -1.52
N GLY A 250 -14.99 -12.21 -0.33
CA GLY A 250 -14.68 -13.62 -0.20
C GLY A 250 -15.84 -14.25 -0.90
N HIS A 251 -15.61 -15.22 -1.75
CA HIS A 251 -16.67 -16.07 -2.17
C HIS A 251 -17.53 -16.25 -0.92
N SER A 252 -18.57 -15.39 -0.81
CA SER A 252 -19.58 -15.60 0.18
C SER A 252 -19.92 -17.05 -0.11
N SER A 253 -19.65 -17.91 0.83
CA SER A 253 -20.35 -19.17 0.93
C SER A 253 -21.80 -18.80 1.26
N SER A 254 -22.42 -18.02 0.39
CA SER A 254 -23.84 -18.14 0.17
C SER A 254 -23.97 -19.61 -0.15
N PRO A 255 -24.62 -20.40 0.72
CA PRO A 255 -24.95 -21.76 0.34
C PRO A 255 -25.49 -21.61 -1.08
N PRO A 256 -25.04 -22.41 -2.05
CA PRO A 256 -25.51 -22.30 -3.42
C PRO A 256 -27.00 -22.15 -3.32
N PRO A 257 -27.62 -21.16 -4.01
CA PRO A 257 -29.08 -20.95 -3.90
C PRO A 257 -29.66 -22.34 -3.98
N HIS A 258 -30.40 -22.73 -2.94
CA HIS A 258 -30.94 -24.10 -2.83
C HIS A 258 -31.52 -24.42 -4.18
N TRP A 259 -30.72 -25.01 -5.02
CA TRP A 259 -31.23 -25.63 -6.24
C TRP A 259 -32.25 -26.57 -5.68
N PRO A 260 -33.56 -26.39 -5.99
CA PRO A 260 -34.58 -27.36 -5.57
C PRO A 260 -33.98 -28.69 -5.97
N ALA A 261 -33.79 -29.55 -4.97
CA ALA A 261 -33.24 -30.87 -5.20
C ALA A 261 -34.03 -31.40 -6.40
N PHE A 262 -33.38 -31.44 -7.56
CA PHE A 262 -33.88 -32.12 -8.71
C PHE A 262 -33.92 -33.58 -8.25
N THR A 263 -34.99 -33.96 -7.58
CA THR A 263 -35.41 -35.35 -7.49
C THR A 263 -35.55 -35.75 -8.95
N ALA A 264 -34.45 -36.28 -9.49
CA ALA A 264 -34.47 -37.00 -10.73
C ALA A 264 -35.39 -38.17 -10.52
N THR A 265 -36.68 -37.95 -10.71
CA THR A 265 -37.60 -39.01 -11.09
C THR A 265 -37.02 -39.54 -12.39
N LEU A 266 -36.28 -40.64 -12.26
CA LEU A 266 -35.94 -41.53 -13.36
C LEU A 266 -37.25 -42.05 -13.95
N THR A 267 -37.89 -41.25 -14.79
CA THR A 267 -38.91 -41.72 -15.72
C THR A 267 -38.25 -41.79 -17.08
N GLU A 268 -38.11 -43.09 -17.46
CA GLU A 268 -38.10 -43.58 -18.83
C GLU A 268 -37.50 -42.75 -19.95
N ASN A 269 -36.36 -43.21 -20.34
CA ASN A 269 -35.72 -43.30 -21.63
C ASN A 269 -36.56 -42.83 -22.86
N PRO A 270 -36.33 -41.64 -23.43
CA PRO A 270 -36.67 -41.42 -24.84
C PRO A 270 -35.41 -41.62 -25.71
N ARG A 271 -35.59 -42.41 -26.76
CA ARG A 271 -34.64 -42.74 -27.80
C ARG A 271 -33.85 -41.52 -28.31
N PRO A 272 -32.59 -41.70 -28.67
CA PRO A 272 -31.78 -40.61 -29.24
C PRO A 272 -32.31 -40.22 -30.62
N ALA A 273 -32.73 -38.96 -30.77
CA ALA A 273 -32.96 -38.33 -32.04
C ALA A 273 -31.60 -38.12 -32.76
N SER A 274 -31.53 -38.59 -33.99
CA SER A 274 -30.39 -38.43 -34.87
C SER A 274 -30.06 -36.93 -35.09
N ILE A 275 -28.91 -36.49 -34.58
CA ILE A 275 -28.37 -35.13 -34.85
C ILE A 275 -27.70 -35.16 -36.22
N THR A 276 -28.33 -34.58 -37.22
CA THR A 276 -27.72 -34.20 -38.48
C THR A 276 -26.72 -33.05 -38.22
N ALA A 277 -25.46 -33.27 -38.53
CA ALA A 277 -24.41 -32.26 -38.44
C ALA A 277 -24.65 -31.11 -39.42
N PRO A 278 -24.47 -29.83 -39.03
CA PRO A 278 -24.52 -28.73 -39.96
C PRO A 278 -23.24 -28.69 -40.80
N THR A 279 -23.40 -28.62 -42.10
CA THR A 279 -22.37 -28.38 -43.10
C THR A 279 -21.79 -26.96 -42.91
N LEU A 280 -20.48 -26.85 -42.69
CA LEU A 280 -19.72 -25.60 -42.71
C LEU A 280 -19.67 -25.03 -44.15
N PRO A 281 -19.90 -23.72 -44.35
CA PRO A 281 -19.63 -23.07 -45.63
C PRO A 281 -18.13 -22.87 -45.80
N ASP A 282 -17.62 -23.36 -46.95
CA ASP A 282 -16.32 -23.01 -47.49
C ASP A 282 -16.24 -21.53 -47.82
N GLY A 283 -15.16 -20.88 -47.41
CA GLY A 283 -14.77 -19.60 -47.94
C GLY A 283 -14.60 -18.48 -46.91
N ALA A 284 -13.49 -18.46 -46.23
CA ALA A 284 -13.02 -17.23 -45.60
C ALA A 284 -11.53 -17.02 -45.85
N ALA A 285 -11.29 -15.94 -46.55
CA ALA A 285 -10.05 -15.44 -47.09
C ALA A 285 -8.94 -15.26 -46.07
N LYS A 286 -7.73 -15.59 -46.53
CA LYS A 286 -6.45 -15.24 -45.93
C LYS A 286 -6.30 -13.72 -45.79
N THR A 287 -6.25 -13.18 -44.59
CA THR A 287 -5.77 -11.83 -44.35
C THR A 287 -4.32 -11.91 -43.85
N ARG A 288 -3.40 -11.56 -44.73
CA ARG A 288 -1.98 -11.29 -44.42
C ARG A 288 -1.93 -9.98 -43.65
N TRP A 289 -1.29 -9.96 -42.49
CA TRP A 289 -0.82 -8.73 -41.86
C TRP A 289 0.67 -8.56 -42.06
N PHE A 290 0.98 -7.45 -42.68
CA PHE A 290 2.32 -6.98 -43.03
C PHE A 290 3.10 -6.54 -41.78
N THR A 291 4.35 -6.95 -41.77
CA THR A 291 5.47 -6.35 -41.02
C THR A 291 5.78 -4.95 -41.55
N ARG A 292 5.88 -4.00 -40.62
CA ARG A 292 6.85 -2.88 -40.65
C ARG A 292 7.15 -2.46 -39.22
#